data_fafac4a86620e9d843de4bdb20bcc95b
#
_entry.id   fafac4a86620e9d843de4bdb20bcc95b
#
_cell.length_a   1.000
_cell.length_b   1.000
_cell.length_c   1.000
_cell.angle_alpha   90.00
_cell.angle_beta   90.00
_cell.angle_gamma   90.00
#
_symmetry.space_group_name_H-M   'P 1'
#
loop_
_entity.id
_entity.type
_entity.pdbx_description
1 polymer ?
#
loop_
_entity_poly.entity_id
_entity_poly.type
_entity_poly.pdbx_seq_one_letter_code
_entity_poly.pdbx_strand_id
1 'polypeptide(L)'
;MVEGTRHRGRAIIVALLALVILVAAAGDALLGRNFHAPGPATTDVQLKVSAGESTRAVLTRLAGLGALAHPREAELYLRLQRRIPRIEIGTYDIPSHASPAEIIRMFEQGRVVLDQITVVEGSRFADFRHELDAQPDIAHSLRGKSDAQVMSALGHAGESPEGRFFPDTYRFAPGTSDLTLLGIAYDRMAAVLAKAWEQRSGGLPYDTPYQALILASIVEKETGVAD
;
A
#
# COMPACT_ATOMS: atom_id res chain seq x y z
N MET A 1 3.01 -72.11 -9.20
CA MET A 1 4.07 -71.45 -8.41
C MET A 1 4.35 -69.98 -8.83
N VAL A 2 3.40 -69.32 -9.57
CA VAL A 2 3.57 -67.97 -10.15
C VAL A 2 2.77 -66.88 -9.41
N GLU A 3 1.78 -67.20 -8.58
CA GLU A 3 0.90 -66.23 -7.91
C GLU A 3 1.53 -65.51 -6.68
N GLY A 4 2.43 -66.20 -5.96
CA GLY A 4 3.06 -65.65 -4.76
C GLY A 4 4.03 -64.49 -5.02
N THR A 5 4.59 -64.37 -6.20
CA THR A 5 5.54 -63.28 -6.55
C THR A 5 4.81 -61.98 -6.92
N ARG A 6 3.61 -62.04 -7.49
CA ARG A 6 2.81 -60.85 -7.84
C ARG A 6 2.25 -60.13 -6.60
N HIS A 7 1.88 -60.87 -5.56
CA HIS A 7 1.38 -60.27 -4.30
C HIS A 7 2.50 -59.57 -3.51
N ARG A 8 3.71 -60.17 -3.48
CA ARG A 8 4.90 -59.58 -2.82
C ARG A 8 5.33 -58.27 -3.51
N GLY A 9 5.34 -58.27 -4.86
CA GLY A 9 5.67 -57.03 -5.62
C GLY A 9 4.68 -55.88 -5.37
N ARG A 10 3.37 -56.18 -5.34
CA ARG A 10 2.34 -55.19 -5.02
C ARG A 10 2.47 -54.67 -3.59
N ALA A 11 2.76 -55.53 -2.63
CA ALA A 11 2.96 -55.11 -1.23
C ALA A 11 4.17 -54.18 -1.08
N ILE A 12 5.27 -54.45 -1.78
CA ILE A 12 6.46 -53.58 -1.78
C ILE A 12 6.17 -52.21 -2.39
N ILE A 13 5.44 -52.18 -3.52
CA ILE A 13 5.03 -50.88 -4.17
C ILE A 13 4.15 -50.07 -3.23
N VAL A 14 3.16 -50.70 -2.58
CA VAL A 14 2.29 -50.00 -1.62
C VAL A 14 3.08 -49.48 -0.41
N ALA A 15 4.04 -50.28 0.11
CA ALA A 15 4.88 -49.87 1.23
C ALA A 15 5.79 -48.66 0.83
N LEU A 16 6.37 -48.70 -0.39
CA LEU A 16 7.15 -47.58 -0.89
C LEU A 16 6.33 -46.31 -1.10
N LEU A 17 5.11 -46.43 -1.65
CA LEU A 17 4.19 -45.30 -1.78
C LEU A 17 3.78 -44.73 -0.43
N ALA A 18 3.46 -45.57 0.55
CA ALA A 18 3.16 -45.17 1.91
C ALA A 18 4.33 -44.43 2.56
N LEU A 19 5.56 -44.93 2.37
CA LEU A 19 6.78 -44.28 2.86
C LEU A 19 6.99 -42.91 2.23
N VAL A 20 6.81 -42.77 0.92
CA VAL A 20 6.91 -41.48 0.21
C VAL A 20 5.87 -40.48 0.72
N ILE A 21 4.62 -40.92 0.93
CA ILE A 21 3.59 -40.09 1.46
C ILE A 21 3.92 -39.62 2.90
N LEU A 22 4.41 -40.56 3.72
CA LEU A 22 4.82 -40.27 5.10
C LEU A 22 5.96 -39.24 5.15
N VAL A 23 6.98 -39.42 4.31
CA VAL A 23 8.12 -38.49 4.22
C VAL A 23 7.67 -37.14 3.71
N ALA A 24 6.78 -37.09 2.72
CA ALA A 24 6.22 -35.83 2.22
C ALA A 24 5.39 -35.12 3.29
N ALA A 25 4.53 -35.82 4.02
CA ALA A 25 3.73 -35.28 5.12
C ALA A 25 4.60 -34.78 6.28
N ALA A 26 5.64 -35.53 6.65
CA ALA A 26 6.58 -35.09 7.67
C ALA A 26 7.38 -33.87 7.25
N GLY A 27 7.78 -33.79 5.97
CA GLY A 27 8.45 -32.63 5.37
C GLY A 27 7.56 -31.37 5.39
N ASP A 28 6.31 -31.51 4.97
CA ASP A 28 5.33 -30.41 5.00
C ASP A 28 5.06 -29.91 6.43
N ALA A 29 4.89 -30.83 7.39
CA ALA A 29 4.69 -30.50 8.79
C ALA A 29 5.90 -29.76 9.41
N LEU A 30 7.14 -30.17 9.03
CA LEU A 30 8.35 -29.51 9.51
C LEU A 30 8.51 -28.11 8.91
N LEU A 31 8.30 -27.98 7.60
CA LEU A 31 8.32 -26.69 6.92
C LEU A 31 7.24 -25.74 7.48
N GLY A 32 6.03 -26.25 7.72
CA GLY A 32 4.94 -25.50 8.32
C GLY A 32 5.28 -25.03 9.74
N ARG A 33 5.90 -25.89 10.55
CA ARG A 33 6.35 -25.52 11.90
C ARG A 33 7.39 -24.38 11.83
N ASN A 34 8.39 -24.47 10.96
CA ASN A 34 9.40 -23.45 10.81
C ASN A 34 8.83 -22.15 10.23
N PHE A 35 7.83 -22.24 9.35
CA PHE A 35 7.14 -21.09 8.78
C PHE A 35 6.33 -20.29 9.81
N HIS A 36 5.83 -20.94 10.86
CA HIS A 36 5.07 -20.32 11.94
C HIS A 36 5.91 -20.08 13.21
N ALA A 37 7.16 -20.55 13.25
CA ALA A 37 8.04 -20.30 14.38
C ALA A 37 8.49 -18.83 14.42
N PRO A 38 8.74 -18.28 15.64
CA PRO A 38 9.29 -16.94 15.77
C PRO A 38 10.58 -16.74 14.96
N GLY A 39 10.69 -15.56 14.34
CA GLY A 39 11.86 -15.15 13.57
C GLY A 39 13.08 -14.85 14.44
N PRO A 40 14.28 -14.79 13.85
CA PRO A 40 15.54 -14.59 14.58
C PRO A 40 15.79 -13.12 15.00
N ALA A 41 15.10 -12.16 14.42
CA ALA A 41 15.30 -10.74 14.72
C ALA A 41 14.94 -10.42 16.17
N THR A 42 15.84 -9.81 16.92
CA THR A 42 15.63 -9.36 18.32
C THR A 42 15.16 -7.92 18.41
N THR A 43 15.25 -7.17 17.34
CA THR A 43 14.77 -5.78 17.19
C THR A 43 13.93 -5.66 15.93
N ASP A 44 13.14 -4.62 15.85
CA ASP A 44 12.35 -4.32 14.66
C ASP A 44 13.28 -4.05 13.47
N VAL A 45 12.90 -4.55 12.30
CA VAL A 45 13.69 -4.48 11.07
C VAL A 45 12.88 -3.76 10.00
N GLN A 46 13.48 -2.74 9.38
CA GLN A 46 12.86 -2.03 8.28
C GLN A 46 13.27 -2.63 6.94
N LEU A 47 12.29 -2.94 6.09
CA LEU A 47 12.48 -3.45 4.74
C LEU A 47 11.79 -2.56 3.72
N LYS A 48 12.54 -1.92 2.83
CA LYS A 48 11.99 -1.18 1.68
C LYS A 48 11.87 -2.13 0.49
N VAL A 49 10.65 -2.33 -0.03
CA VAL A 49 10.36 -3.14 -1.23
C VAL A 49 10.17 -2.21 -2.43
N SER A 50 10.89 -2.50 -3.52
CA SER A 50 10.85 -1.73 -4.76
C SER A 50 9.97 -2.38 -5.83
N ALA A 51 9.59 -1.61 -6.85
CA ALA A 51 8.81 -2.13 -7.97
C ALA A 51 9.53 -3.27 -8.70
N GLY A 52 8.81 -4.36 -8.99
CA GLY A 52 9.34 -5.49 -9.75
C GLY A 52 10.21 -6.48 -8.96
N GLU A 53 10.36 -6.31 -7.65
CA GLU A 53 11.07 -7.28 -6.82
C GLU A 53 10.30 -8.60 -6.75
N SER A 54 11.01 -9.71 -6.94
CA SER A 54 10.42 -11.04 -6.79
C SER A 54 10.31 -11.42 -5.30
N THR A 55 9.33 -12.28 -4.96
CA THR A 55 9.17 -12.84 -3.61
C THR A 55 10.48 -13.42 -3.09
N ARG A 56 11.23 -14.14 -3.94
CA ARG A 56 12.54 -14.71 -3.58
C ARG A 56 13.55 -13.63 -3.19
N ALA A 57 13.63 -12.53 -3.95
CA ALA A 57 14.54 -11.44 -3.66
C ALA A 57 14.21 -10.79 -2.31
N VAL A 58 12.93 -10.54 -2.05
CA VAL A 58 12.43 -10.00 -0.78
C VAL A 58 12.77 -10.91 0.40
N LEU A 59 12.49 -12.23 0.29
CA LEU A 59 12.82 -13.20 1.35
C LEU A 59 14.33 -13.28 1.59
N THR A 60 15.16 -13.20 0.54
CA THR A 60 16.61 -13.20 0.67
C THR A 60 17.12 -11.94 1.39
N ARG A 61 16.54 -10.78 1.09
CA ARG A 61 16.86 -9.53 1.78
C ARG A 61 16.47 -9.57 3.25
N LEU A 62 15.29 -10.13 3.57
CA LEU A 62 14.87 -10.33 4.98
C LEU A 62 15.87 -11.18 5.75
N ALA A 63 16.43 -12.23 5.10
CA ALA A 63 17.47 -13.04 5.71
C ALA A 63 18.78 -12.25 5.89
N GLY A 64 19.15 -11.42 4.92
CA GLY A 64 20.31 -10.52 5.04
C GLY A 64 20.18 -9.49 6.15
N LEU A 65 18.95 -9.08 6.47
CA LEU A 65 18.62 -8.18 7.57
C LEU A 65 18.43 -8.91 8.92
N GLY A 66 18.58 -10.23 8.96
CA GLY A 66 18.40 -11.02 10.17
C GLY A 66 16.93 -11.25 10.58
N ALA A 67 15.97 -10.88 9.74
CA ALA A 67 14.54 -11.06 10.04
C ALA A 67 14.02 -12.46 9.69
N LEU A 68 14.75 -13.22 8.86
CA LEU A 68 14.36 -14.54 8.37
C LEU A 68 15.55 -15.52 8.41
N ALA A 69 15.42 -16.65 9.10
CA ALA A 69 16.51 -17.63 9.21
C ALA A 69 16.68 -18.46 7.92
N HIS A 70 15.58 -18.94 7.35
CA HIS A 70 15.56 -19.94 6.27
C HIS A 70 14.72 -19.47 5.06
N PRO A 71 15.21 -18.52 4.22
CA PRO A 71 14.43 -17.95 3.11
C PRO A 71 14.02 -18.97 2.06
N ARG A 72 14.87 -20.01 1.81
CA ARG A 72 14.55 -21.09 0.86
C ARG A 72 13.42 -22.01 1.36
N GLU A 73 13.38 -22.29 2.65
CA GLU A 73 12.32 -23.09 3.25
C GLU A 73 10.98 -22.34 3.22
N ALA A 74 11.00 -21.05 3.54
CA ALA A 74 9.83 -20.20 3.43
C ALA A 74 9.29 -20.13 1.99
N GLU A 75 10.17 -19.96 1.00
CA GLU A 75 9.79 -19.98 -0.41
C GLU A 75 9.22 -21.34 -0.83
N LEU A 76 9.84 -22.43 -0.41
CA LEU A 76 9.37 -23.77 -0.72
C LEU A 76 7.99 -24.03 -0.12
N TYR A 77 7.78 -23.65 1.15
CA TYR A 77 6.50 -23.80 1.81
C TYR A 77 5.39 -23.03 1.08
N LEU A 78 5.64 -21.77 0.72
CA LEU A 78 4.68 -20.98 -0.06
C LEU A 78 4.32 -21.62 -1.41
N ARG A 79 5.31 -22.20 -2.09
CA ARG A 79 5.09 -22.93 -3.35
C ARG A 79 4.27 -24.21 -3.17
N LEU A 80 4.54 -24.99 -2.13
CA LEU A 80 3.78 -26.20 -1.82
C LEU A 80 2.32 -25.87 -1.51
N GLN A 81 2.09 -24.77 -0.77
CA GLN A 81 0.74 -24.26 -0.48
C GLN A 81 0.09 -23.52 -1.67
N ARG A 82 0.75 -23.45 -2.83
CA ARG A 82 0.32 -22.72 -4.03
C ARG A 82 -0.02 -21.25 -3.72
N ARG A 83 0.63 -20.67 -2.72
CA ARG A 83 0.42 -19.31 -2.25
C ARG A 83 1.52 -18.42 -2.83
N ILE A 84 1.11 -17.50 -3.70
CA ILE A 84 1.99 -16.46 -4.24
C ILE A 84 1.59 -15.15 -3.56
N PRO A 85 2.34 -14.67 -2.55
CA PRO A 85 1.99 -13.45 -1.86
C PRO A 85 2.12 -12.26 -2.82
N ARG A 86 1.11 -11.41 -2.83
CA ARG A 86 1.20 -10.11 -3.49
C ARG A 86 1.91 -9.16 -2.54
N ILE A 87 3.12 -8.75 -2.90
CA ILE A 87 3.92 -7.82 -2.10
C ILE A 87 3.77 -6.44 -2.72
N GLU A 88 3.23 -5.50 -1.95
CA GLU A 88 3.09 -4.12 -2.38
C GLU A 88 4.41 -3.37 -2.21
N ILE A 89 4.62 -2.35 -3.06
CA ILE A 89 5.77 -1.45 -2.99
C ILE A 89 5.64 -0.62 -1.70
N GLY A 90 6.75 -0.45 -0.99
CA GLY A 90 6.76 0.39 0.20
C GLY A 90 7.75 -0.08 1.25
N THR A 91 7.77 0.63 2.36
CA THR A 91 8.57 0.30 3.52
C THR A 91 7.72 -0.47 4.53
N TYR A 92 8.23 -1.60 4.98
CA TYR A 92 7.60 -2.45 6.00
C TYR A 92 8.42 -2.42 7.27
N ASP A 93 7.79 -2.14 8.39
CA ASP A 93 8.37 -2.31 9.71
C ASP A 93 8.04 -3.73 10.20
N ILE A 94 9.04 -4.62 10.16
CA ILE A 94 8.93 -6.02 10.56
C ILE A 94 9.22 -6.08 12.06
N PRO A 95 8.25 -6.49 12.89
CA PRO A 95 8.47 -6.59 14.33
C PRO A 95 9.55 -7.61 14.68
N SER A 96 10.20 -7.39 15.81
CA SER A 96 11.10 -8.38 16.41
C SER A 96 10.37 -9.72 16.58
N HIS A 97 11.09 -10.80 16.36
CA HIS A 97 10.57 -12.17 16.42
C HIS A 97 9.39 -12.50 15.49
N ALA A 98 9.07 -11.63 14.50
CA ALA A 98 8.01 -11.92 13.55
C ALA A 98 8.28 -13.22 12.80
N SER A 99 7.32 -14.14 12.81
CA SER A 99 7.41 -15.39 12.05
C SER A 99 7.34 -15.12 10.52
N PRO A 100 7.87 -16.03 9.68
CA PRO A 100 7.68 -15.94 8.23
C PRO A 100 6.21 -15.78 7.83
N ALA A 101 5.30 -16.47 8.52
CA ALA A 101 3.86 -16.39 8.30
C ALA A 101 3.29 -14.99 8.57
N GLU A 102 3.75 -14.34 9.64
CA GLU A 102 3.35 -12.97 9.97
C GLU A 102 3.89 -11.96 8.97
N ILE A 103 5.15 -12.09 8.58
CA ILE A 103 5.78 -11.24 7.56
C ILE A 103 5.02 -11.34 6.24
N ILE A 104 4.70 -12.55 5.77
CA ILE A 104 3.92 -12.75 4.55
C ILE A 104 2.52 -12.14 4.66
N ARG A 105 1.87 -12.28 5.83
CA ARG A 105 0.56 -11.66 6.08
C ARG A 105 0.63 -10.13 6.02
N MET A 106 1.70 -9.52 6.56
CA MET A 106 1.91 -8.08 6.47
C MET A 106 2.02 -7.63 5.01
N PHE A 107 2.76 -8.39 4.18
CA PHE A 107 2.87 -8.10 2.74
C PHE A 107 1.51 -8.19 2.03
N GLU A 108 0.75 -9.25 2.27
CA GLU A 108 -0.58 -9.45 1.67
C GLU A 108 -1.62 -8.42 2.12
N GLN A 109 -1.46 -7.87 3.32
CA GLN A 109 -2.32 -6.81 3.87
C GLN A 109 -1.85 -5.41 3.46
N GLY A 110 -0.73 -5.29 2.74
CA GLY A 110 -0.16 -3.99 2.37
C GLY A 110 0.16 -3.11 3.57
N ARG A 111 0.65 -3.70 4.69
CA ARG A 111 1.00 -2.96 5.91
C ARG A 111 2.30 -2.19 5.75
N VAL A 112 2.33 -1.30 4.79
CA VAL A 112 3.46 -0.41 4.55
C VAL A 112 3.42 0.78 5.50
N VAL A 113 4.58 1.31 5.82
CA VAL A 113 4.70 2.62 6.47
C VAL A 113 4.17 3.66 5.49
N LEU A 114 3.20 4.44 5.94
CA LEU A 114 2.61 5.50 5.14
C LEU A 114 3.39 6.79 5.34
N ASP A 115 3.75 7.41 4.24
CA ASP A 115 4.20 8.81 4.23
C ASP A 115 2.99 9.73 4.34
N GLN A 116 3.24 11.00 4.60
CA GLN A 116 2.18 11.99 4.68
C GLN A 116 2.59 13.32 4.05
N ILE A 117 1.60 14.00 3.51
CA ILE A 117 1.70 15.36 3.02
C ILE A 117 0.57 16.18 3.61
N THR A 118 0.88 17.38 4.12
CA THR A 118 -0.11 18.27 4.73
C THR A 118 -0.33 19.47 3.83
N VAL A 119 -1.58 19.64 3.42
CA VAL A 119 -2.06 20.84 2.73
C VAL A 119 -2.66 21.78 3.78
N VAL A 120 -1.99 22.89 3.99
CA VAL A 120 -2.40 23.88 4.99
C VAL A 120 -3.60 24.70 4.48
N GLU A 121 -4.50 25.08 5.38
CA GLU A 121 -5.60 25.96 5.06
C GLU A 121 -5.08 27.30 4.50
N GLY A 122 -5.78 27.85 3.50
CA GLY A 122 -5.38 29.08 2.83
C GLY A 122 -4.22 28.94 1.83
N SER A 123 -3.65 27.74 1.64
CA SER A 123 -2.63 27.46 0.62
C SER A 123 -3.17 27.63 -0.79
N ARG A 124 -2.33 28.07 -1.71
CA ARG A 124 -2.63 28.11 -3.15
C ARG A 124 -2.40 26.72 -3.76
N PHE A 125 -3.00 26.48 -4.91
CA PHE A 125 -2.75 25.25 -5.66
C PHE A 125 -1.26 25.05 -6.00
N ALA A 126 -0.55 26.13 -6.31
CA ALA A 126 0.90 26.08 -6.57
C ALA A 126 1.69 25.58 -5.36
N ASP A 127 1.29 25.94 -4.14
CA ASP A 127 1.95 25.48 -2.90
C ASP A 127 1.75 23.96 -2.73
N PHE A 128 0.52 23.47 -2.95
CA PHE A 128 0.25 22.03 -2.89
C PHE A 128 1.04 21.26 -3.93
N ARG A 129 1.14 21.77 -5.16
CA ARG A 129 1.99 21.16 -6.19
C ARG A 129 3.46 21.13 -5.80
N HIS A 130 3.97 22.20 -5.21
CA HIS A 130 5.34 22.25 -4.71
C HIS A 130 5.60 21.18 -3.65
N GLU A 131 4.69 21.04 -2.69
CA GLU A 131 4.78 20.00 -1.67
C GLU A 131 4.75 18.59 -2.27
N LEU A 132 3.88 18.32 -3.26
CA LEU A 132 3.85 17.05 -3.98
C LEU A 132 5.17 16.78 -4.72
N ASP A 133 5.71 17.78 -5.41
CA ASP A 133 6.98 17.69 -6.16
C ASP A 133 8.20 17.47 -5.25
N ALA A 134 8.13 17.91 -4.00
CA ALA A 134 9.18 17.73 -3.01
C ALA A 134 9.22 16.32 -2.39
N GLN A 135 8.13 15.55 -2.49
CA GLN A 135 8.06 14.21 -1.89
C GLN A 135 8.78 13.17 -2.77
N PRO A 136 9.84 12.52 -2.25
CA PRO A 136 10.63 11.57 -3.04
C PRO A 136 9.91 10.24 -3.33
N ASP A 137 8.95 9.87 -2.49
CA ASP A 137 8.26 8.59 -2.54
C ASP A 137 6.90 8.67 -3.29
N ILE A 138 6.57 9.82 -3.92
CA ILE A 138 5.43 9.99 -4.82
C ILE A 138 5.83 9.66 -6.27
N ALA A 139 4.94 9.00 -7.00
CA ALA A 139 5.08 8.84 -8.45
C ALA A 139 4.63 10.13 -9.17
N HIS A 140 5.59 10.89 -9.67
CA HIS A 140 5.37 12.20 -10.29
C HIS A 140 4.85 12.09 -11.74
N SER A 141 3.56 11.87 -11.91
CA SER A 141 2.91 11.76 -13.24
C SER A 141 2.52 13.13 -13.83
N LEU A 142 2.47 14.15 -12.98
CA LEU A 142 2.03 15.50 -13.34
C LEU A 142 3.17 16.54 -13.36
N ARG A 143 4.41 16.14 -13.05
CA ARG A 143 5.55 17.05 -13.06
C ARG A 143 5.70 17.75 -14.42
N GLY A 144 5.84 19.08 -14.41
CA GLY A 144 5.98 19.89 -15.62
C GLY A 144 4.68 20.15 -16.41
N LYS A 145 3.54 19.62 -15.97
CA LYS A 145 2.23 19.92 -16.58
C LYS A 145 1.71 21.27 -16.09
N SER A 146 1.04 22.00 -16.99
CA SER A 146 0.31 23.21 -16.61
C SER A 146 -0.91 22.88 -15.76
N ASP A 147 -1.45 23.87 -15.01
CA ASP A 147 -2.63 23.69 -14.18
C ASP A 147 -3.84 23.21 -14.99
N ALA A 148 -4.02 23.73 -16.20
CA ALA A 148 -5.08 23.28 -17.11
C ALA A 148 -4.91 21.81 -17.51
N GLN A 149 -3.67 21.34 -17.71
CA GLN A 149 -3.38 19.94 -18.02
C GLN A 149 -3.59 19.03 -16.80
N VAL A 150 -3.29 19.52 -15.59
CA VAL A 150 -3.55 18.80 -14.35
C VAL A 150 -5.06 18.64 -14.15
N MET A 151 -5.84 19.72 -14.28
CA MET A 151 -7.30 19.67 -14.17
C MET A 151 -7.93 18.78 -15.24
N SER A 152 -7.41 18.81 -16.47
CA SER A 152 -7.84 17.89 -17.52
C SER A 152 -7.54 16.42 -17.17
N ALA A 153 -6.37 16.12 -16.59
CA ALA A 153 -6.00 14.78 -16.16
C ALA A 153 -6.88 14.26 -15.01
N LEU A 154 -7.38 15.16 -14.16
CA LEU A 154 -8.34 14.87 -13.10
C LEU A 154 -9.79 14.68 -13.64
N GLY A 155 -10.05 14.97 -14.93
CA GLY A 155 -11.38 14.93 -15.51
C GLY A 155 -12.19 16.22 -15.40
N HIS A 156 -11.56 17.32 -14.95
CA HIS A 156 -12.16 18.63 -14.68
C HIS A 156 -11.62 19.71 -15.62
N ALA A 157 -11.54 19.41 -16.92
CA ALA A 157 -11.03 20.34 -17.93
C ALA A 157 -11.83 21.67 -17.92
N GLY A 158 -11.11 22.79 -17.94
CA GLY A 158 -11.70 24.13 -17.93
C GLY A 158 -12.03 24.70 -16.57
N GLU A 159 -11.88 23.93 -15.49
CA GLU A 159 -12.02 24.44 -14.12
C GLU A 159 -10.71 25.06 -13.61
N SER A 160 -10.84 26.13 -12.82
CA SER A 160 -9.70 26.67 -12.06
C SER A 160 -9.34 25.70 -10.92
N PRO A 161 -8.05 25.40 -10.69
CA PRO A 161 -7.64 24.55 -9.58
C PRO A 161 -7.75 25.22 -8.19
N GLU A 162 -7.79 26.56 -8.15
CA GLU A 162 -7.78 27.31 -6.89
C GLU A 162 -9.03 27.02 -6.05
N GLY A 163 -8.79 26.67 -4.78
CA GLY A 163 -9.84 26.31 -3.83
C GLY A 163 -10.49 24.95 -4.07
N ARG A 164 -10.03 24.15 -5.05
CA ARG A 164 -10.65 22.86 -5.39
C ARG A 164 -10.10 21.68 -4.61
N PHE A 165 -9.07 21.87 -3.81
CA PHE A 165 -8.40 20.79 -3.07
C PHE A 165 -8.58 21.03 -1.56
N PHE A 166 -9.13 20.04 -0.86
CA PHE A 166 -9.41 20.16 0.57
C PHE A 166 -8.11 20.20 1.38
N PRO A 167 -7.93 21.17 2.28
CA PRO A 167 -6.79 21.22 3.19
C PRO A 167 -6.90 20.11 4.24
N ASP A 168 -5.92 19.21 4.28
CA ASP A 168 -5.82 18.11 5.23
C ASP A 168 -4.45 17.46 5.19
N THR A 169 -4.22 16.50 6.08
CA THR A 169 -3.05 15.61 6.03
C THR A 169 -3.41 14.32 5.29
N TYR A 170 -2.83 14.14 4.11
CA TYR A 170 -3.00 12.98 3.24
C TYR A 170 -1.92 11.97 3.50
N ARG A 171 -2.30 10.77 3.95
CA ARG A 171 -1.39 9.63 4.13
C ARG A 171 -1.40 8.79 2.87
N PHE A 172 -0.21 8.35 2.43
CA PHE A 172 -0.06 7.60 1.19
C PHE A 172 1.03 6.54 1.29
N ALA A 173 0.88 5.45 0.53
CA ALA A 173 1.92 4.46 0.37
C ALA A 173 2.98 4.97 -0.63
N PRO A 174 4.28 4.68 -0.43
CA PRO A 174 5.31 4.97 -1.41
C PRO A 174 4.94 4.46 -2.80
N GLY A 175 5.14 5.29 -3.83
CA GLY A 175 4.73 5.02 -5.20
C GLY A 175 3.29 5.44 -5.55
N THR A 176 2.52 5.98 -4.61
CA THR A 176 1.23 6.63 -4.91
C THR A 176 1.46 7.81 -5.85
N SER A 177 0.61 7.96 -6.89
CA SER A 177 0.79 9.07 -7.83
C SER A 177 0.27 10.40 -7.27
N ASP A 178 0.91 11.50 -7.69
CA ASP A 178 0.45 12.87 -7.47
C ASP A 178 -1.00 13.06 -7.98
N LEU A 179 -1.35 12.48 -9.13
CA LEU A 179 -2.70 12.48 -9.67
C LEU A 179 -3.71 11.86 -8.70
N THR A 180 -3.35 10.74 -8.07
CA THR A 180 -4.23 10.07 -7.10
C THR A 180 -4.48 10.94 -5.87
N LEU A 181 -3.42 11.55 -5.32
CA LEU A 181 -3.54 12.42 -4.14
C LEU A 181 -4.36 13.67 -4.42
N LEU A 182 -4.13 14.30 -5.58
CA LEU A 182 -4.94 15.43 -6.04
C LEU A 182 -6.40 15.02 -6.24
N GLY A 183 -6.66 13.84 -6.82
CA GLY A 183 -8.03 13.34 -6.97
C GLY A 183 -8.76 13.19 -5.64
N ILE A 184 -8.11 12.58 -4.64
CA ILE A 184 -8.67 12.44 -3.28
C ILE A 184 -8.97 13.81 -2.66
N ALA A 185 -8.05 14.77 -2.79
CA ALA A 185 -8.23 16.11 -2.24
C ALA A 185 -9.36 16.88 -2.94
N TYR A 186 -9.47 16.73 -4.26
CA TYR A 186 -10.54 17.32 -5.06
C TYR A 186 -11.92 16.76 -4.67
N ASP A 187 -12.05 15.42 -4.67
CA ASP A 187 -13.32 14.75 -4.33
C ASP A 187 -13.78 15.13 -2.92
N ARG A 188 -12.84 15.24 -1.98
CA ARG A 188 -13.14 15.63 -0.61
C ARG A 188 -13.64 17.08 -0.53
N MET A 189 -13.01 18.02 -1.25
CA MET A 189 -13.48 19.40 -1.34
C MET A 189 -14.87 19.48 -1.96
N ALA A 190 -15.09 18.78 -3.06
CA ALA A 190 -16.39 18.73 -3.73
C ALA A 190 -17.50 18.23 -2.78
N ALA A 191 -17.23 17.18 -2.02
CA ALA A 191 -18.19 16.63 -1.06
C ALA A 191 -18.49 17.59 0.10
N VAL A 192 -17.45 18.21 0.67
CA VAL A 192 -17.63 19.18 1.77
C VAL A 192 -18.40 20.40 1.29
N LEU A 193 -18.04 20.93 0.11
CA LEU A 193 -18.69 22.10 -0.47
C LEU A 193 -20.16 21.82 -0.84
N ALA A 194 -20.46 20.65 -1.42
CA ALA A 194 -21.82 20.23 -1.72
C ALA A 194 -22.69 20.17 -0.45
N LYS A 195 -22.17 19.54 0.61
CA LYS A 195 -22.86 19.47 1.90
C LYS A 195 -23.12 20.84 2.52
N ALA A 196 -22.13 21.73 2.50
CA ALA A 196 -22.28 23.10 3.00
C ALA A 196 -23.31 23.88 2.18
N TRP A 197 -23.32 23.68 0.86
CA TRP A 197 -24.28 24.31 -0.04
C TRP A 197 -25.73 23.87 0.21
N GLU A 198 -25.96 22.58 0.47
CA GLU A 198 -27.29 22.07 0.85
C GLU A 198 -27.85 22.71 2.13
N GLN A 199 -26.95 23.00 3.08
CA GLN A 199 -27.31 23.58 4.39
C GLN A 199 -27.39 25.12 4.40
N ARG A 200 -27.15 25.77 3.25
CA ARG A 200 -27.12 27.22 3.18
C ARG A 200 -28.48 27.86 3.49
N SER A 201 -28.47 29.10 4.02
CA SER A 201 -29.66 29.93 4.13
C SER A 201 -30.13 30.39 2.75
N GLY A 202 -31.43 30.63 2.58
CA GLY A 202 -31.97 31.20 1.36
C GLY A 202 -31.63 32.70 1.22
N GLY A 203 -31.67 33.21 -0.03
CA GLY A 203 -31.51 34.65 -0.32
C GLY A 203 -30.05 35.13 -0.33
N LEU A 204 -29.09 34.22 -0.53
CA LEU A 204 -27.68 34.58 -0.65
C LEU A 204 -27.38 35.24 -2.00
N PRO A 205 -26.40 36.18 -2.08
CA PRO A 205 -26.09 36.96 -3.28
C PRO A 205 -25.24 36.17 -4.32
N TYR A 206 -25.17 34.84 -4.24
CA TYR A 206 -24.44 33.97 -5.13
C TYR A 206 -25.25 32.70 -5.43
N ASP A 207 -25.08 32.17 -6.66
CA ASP A 207 -25.91 31.10 -7.22
C ASP A 207 -25.23 29.74 -7.23
N THR A 208 -23.93 29.69 -7.01
CA THR A 208 -23.15 28.42 -7.11
C THR A 208 -22.30 28.17 -5.86
N PRO A 209 -22.07 26.90 -5.52
CA PRO A 209 -21.16 26.52 -4.43
C PRO A 209 -19.77 27.14 -4.55
N TYR A 210 -19.24 27.23 -5.77
CA TYR A 210 -17.91 27.78 -6.01
C TYR A 210 -17.85 29.31 -5.74
N GLN A 211 -18.91 30.06 -6.05
CA GLN A 211 -18.98 31.48 -5.69
C GLN A 211 -19.00 31.66 -4.16
N ALA A 212 -19.68 30.76 -3.44
CA ALA A 212 -19.64 30.75 -1.99
C ALA A 212 -18.24 30.50 -1.44
N LEU A 213 -17.51 29.56 -2.04
CA LEU A 213 -16.13 29.25 -1.68
C LEU A 213 -15.20 30.45 -1.93
N ILE A 214 -15.34 31.15 -3.06
CA ILE A 214 -14.59 32.39 -3.34
C ILE A 214 -14.83 33.43 -2.27
N LEU A 215 -16.09 33.65 -1.89
CA LEU A 215 -16.41 34.63 -0.82
C LEU A 215 -15.82 34.20 0.52
N ALA A 216 -15.93 32.91 0.87
CA ALA A 216 -15.34 32.35 2.08
C ALA A 216 -13.83 32.58 2.14
N SER A 217 -13.12 32.39 1.02
CA SER A 217 -11.66 32.60 0.94
C SER A 217 -11.24 34.08 1.11
N ILE A 218 -12.10 35.00 0.72
CA ILE A 218 -11.89 36.46 0.96
C ILE A 218 -12.07 36.74 2.44
N VAL A 219 -13.17 36.26 3.04
CA VAL A 219 -13.46 36.46 4.48
C VAL A 219 -12.35 35.86 5.33
N GLU A 220 -11.86 34.67 5.01
CA GLU A 220 -10.75 34.03 5.72
C GLU A 220 -9.50 34.90 5.72
N LYS A 221 -9.12 35.47 4.56
CA LYS A 221 -7.96 36.35 4.46
C LYS A 221 -8.09 37.67 5.22
N GLU A 222 -9.30 38.22 5.26
CA GLU A 222 -9.55 39.45 5.99
C GLU A 222 -9.62 39.23 7.52
N THR A 223 -10.09 38.07 7.96
CA THR A 223 -10.25 37.74 9.38
C THR A 223 -9.08 36.97 9.98
N GLY A 224 -8.29 36.32 9.15
CA GLY A 224 -7.12 35.53 9.56
C GLY A 224 -5.83 36.30 9.79
N VAL A 225 -5.82 37.63 9.59
CA VAL A 225 -4.72 38.50 9.97
C VAL A 225 -4.87 38.75 11.48
N ALA A 226 -4.14 37.95 12.28
CA ALA A 226 -3.98 38.26 13.70
C ALA A 226 -3.18 39.56 13.83
N ASP A 227 -3.72 40.52 14.59
CA ASP A 227 -3.06 41.76 15.02
C ASP A 227 -1.72 41.50 15.74
#